data_db57eb11ac4698324379a0ded8acedbf
#
_entry.id   db57eb11ac4698324379a0ded8acedbf
#
_cell.length_a   1.000
_cell.length_b   1.000
_cell.length_c   1.000
_cell.angle_alpha   90.00
_cell.angle_beta   90.00
_cell.angle_gamma   90.00
#
_symmetry.space_group_name_H-M   'P 1'
#
loop_
_entity.id
_entity.type
_entity.pdbx_description
1 polymer ?
#
loop_
_entity_poly.entity_id
_entity_poly.type
_entity_poly.pdbx_seq_one_letter_code
_entity_poly.pdbx_strand_id
1 'polypeptide(L)'
;MLKLRYKILFMKKINWVAGLVVLVVFSGCFDTVEEVTVADNGSGTFVNSLDMGKMLGLAKTMGSGKDEMKDFDKLKMDTVINLKDIKDSLKNLNAAEKNIAATGKLRIQMDANDEKMNFSFSFPFSKTSEIDGIQNILKKAKQNIIGDIMQKIMGEEGGKNESMLGNEDGDEKKDDMGANIDEYYTSVYEKGKFTRKLNKEKYAHVEDDKSLKSLQEMAQLGMAINMKTIINLPKPAKKAEGKGLKLSDDKKKITMEGTLDDFFEDASYFEYNIEY
;
A
#
# COMPACT_ATOMS: atom_id res chain seq x y z
N MET A 1 -56.76 -24.26 2.88
CA MET A 1 -55.38 -24.67 2.56
C MET A 1 -54.58 -23.71 1.66
N LEU A 2 -54.92 -22.42 1.58
CA LEU A 2 -54.22 -21.45 0.68
C LEU A 2 -53.26 -20.48 1.40
N LYS A 3 -53.24 -20.41 2.73
CA LYS A 3 -52.42 -19.45 3.49
C LYS A 3 -50.98 -19.86 3.75
N LEU A 4 -50.61 -21.14 3.51
CA LEU A 4 -49.26 -21.64 3.84
C LEU A 4 -48.25 -21.49 2.70
N ARG A 5 -48.69 -21.32 1.47
CA ARG A 5 -47.78 -21.20 0.29
C ARG A 5 -47.19 -19.81 0.09
N TYR A 6 -47.78 -18.76 0.64
CA TYR A 6 -47.26 -17.38 0.50
C TYR A 6 -46.09 -17.09 1.43
N LYS A 7 -46.00 -17.77 2.57
CA LYS A 7 -44.92 -17.51 3.56
C LYS A 7 -43.55 -18.07 3.12
N ILE A 8 -43.55 -19.14 2.31
CA ILE A 8 -42.30 -19.78 1.86
C ILE A 8 -41.66 -19.04 0.69
N LEU A 9 -42.45 -18.36 -0.14
CA LEU A 9 -41.93 -17.57 -1.27
C LEU A 9 -41.30 -16.23 -0.84
N PHE A 10 -41.76 -15.67 0.29
CA PHE A 10 -41.23 -14.40 0.80
C PHE A 10 -39.89 -14.59 1.49
N MET A 11 -39.65 -15.73 2.14
CA MET A 11 -38.35 -16.01 2.81
C MET A 11 -37.20 -16.30 1.83
N LYS A 12 -37.49 -16.84 0.62
CA LYS A 12 -36.45 -17.08 -0.40
C LYS A 12 -35.95 -15.83 -1.08
N LYS A 13 -36.75 -14.74 -1.14
CA LYS A 13 -36.34 -13.48 -1.75
C LYS A 13 -35.51 -12.60 -0.80
N ILE A 14 -35.70 -12.72 0.51
CA ILE A 14 -34.93 -11.96 1.52
C ILE A 14 -33.47 -12.45 1.60
N ASN A 15 -33.23 -13.75 1.45
CA ASN A 15 -31.86 -14.28 1.48
C ASN A 15 -31.04 -13.91 0.23
N TRP A 16 -31.67 -13.59 -0.89
CA TRP A 16 -30.95 -13.17 -2.10
C TRP A 16 -30.54 -11.72 -2.04
N VAL A 17 -31.33 -10.86 -1.41
CA VAL A 17 -31.03 -9.45 -1.21
C VAL A 17 -29.97 -9.28 -0.11
N ALA A 18 -29.98 -10.08 0.94
CA ALA A 18 -28.94 -10.11 1.97
C ALA A 18 -27.57 -10.61 1.42
N GLY A 19 -27.58 -11.54 0.47
CA GLY A 19 -26.36 -11.98 -0.23
C GLY A 19 -25.76 -10.95 -1.18
N LEU A 20 -26.56 -10.03 -1.71
CA LEU A 20 -26.09 -8.98 -2.61
C LEU A 20 -25.49 -7.77 -1.87
N VAL A 21 -25.90 -7.52 -0.62
CA VAL A 21 -25.41 -6.42 0.21
C VAL A 21 -24.01 -6.70 0.77
N VAL A 22 -23.58 -7.95 0.89
CA VAL A 22 -22.25 -8.32 1.42
C VAL A 22 -21.11 -8.10 0.41
N LEU A 23 -21.42 -7.87 -0.89
CA LEU A 23 -20.41 -7.71 -1.95
C LEU A 23 -19.94 -6.25 -2.19
N VAL A 24 -20.42 -5.27 -1.42
CA VAL A 24 -20.15 -3.84 -1.68
C VAL A 24 -19.11 -3.21 -0.72
N VAL A 25 -18.51 -3.96 0.22
CA VAL A 25 -17.84 -3.35 1.39
C VAL A 25 -16.31 -3.32 1.34
N PHE A 26 -15.64 -3.64 0.24
CA PHE A 26 -14.17 -3.51 0.17
C PHE A 26 -13.71 -2.68 -1.03
N SER A 27 -14.10 -1.42 -1.04
CA SER A 27 -13.55 -0.47 -1.99
C SER A 27 -12.68 0.57 -1.27
N GLY A 28 -11.47 0.17 -0.85
CA GLY A 28 -10.47 1.11 -0.34
C GLY A 28 -10.05 2.12 -1.41
N CYS A 29 -9.75 3.35 -1.03
CA CYS A 29 -9.28 4.39 -1.97
C CYS A 29 -7.78 4.28 -2.24
N PHE A 30 -7.05 3.62 -1.35
CA PHE A 30 -5.62 3.34 -1.45
C PHE A 30 -5.39 1.87 -1.16
N ASP A 31 -4.82 1.14 -2.11
CA ASP A 31 -4.44 -0.24 -1.89
C ASP A 31 -2.91 -0.36 -1.96
N THR A 32 -2.29 -0.74 -0.85
CA THR A 32 -0.86 -1.06 -0.81
C THR A 32 -0.69 -2.56 -0.74
N VAL A 33 0.09 -3.11 -1.68
CA VAL A 33 0.42 -4.55 -1.70
C VAL A 33 1.92 -4.70 -1.61
N GLU A 34 2.39 -5.41 -0.59
CA GLU A 34 3.75 -5.89 -0.46
C GLU A 34 3.80 -7.38 -0.75
N GLU A 35 4.63 -7.80 -1.70
CA GLU A 35 4.79 -9.20 -2.06
C GLU A 35 6.26 -9.61 -2.02
N VAL A 36 6.56 -10.64 -1.22
CA VAL A 36 7.87 -11.27 -1.13
C VAL A 36 7.78 -12.67 -1.71
N THR A 37 8.56 -12.97 -2.75
CA THR A 37 8.66 -14.32 -3.30
C THR A 37 10.08 -14.84 -3.08
N VAL A 38 10.21 -15.97 -2.38
CA VAL A 38 11.49 -16.58 -2.04
C VAL A 38 11.69 -17.87 -2.81
N ALA A 39 12.87 -18.06 -3.39
CA ALA A 39 13.31 -19.29 -4.02
C ALA A 39 14.03 -20.22 -3.03
N ASP A 40 14.23 -21.49 -3.39
CA ASP A 40 14.90 -22.51 -2.53
C ASP A 40 16.31 -22.13 -2.08
N ASN A 41 17.03 -21.38 -2.92
CA ASN A 41 18.39 -20.91 -2.61
C ASN A 41 18.40 -19.66 -1.69
N GLY A 42 17.23 -19.09 -1.37
CA GLY A 42 17.08 -17.87 -0.55
C GLY A 42 17.14 -16.58 -1.34
N SER A 43 17.28 -16.61 -2.67
CA SER A 43 17.06 -15.45 -3.54
C SER A 43 15.58 -15.24 -3.78
N GLY A 44 15.21 -14.11 -4.40
CA GLY A 44 13.80 -13.87 -4.70
C GLY A 44 13.52 -12.51 -5.29
N THR A 45 12.27 -12.11 -5.15
CA THR A 45 11.78 -10.81 -5.61
C THR A 45 10.92 -10.19 -4.52
N PHE A 46 11.14 -8.90 -4.29
CA PHE A 46 10.29 -8.03 -3.48
C PHE A 46 9.54 -7.10 -4.41
N VAL A 47 8.22 -7.04 -4.28
CA VAL A 47 7.36 -6.11 -5.03
C VAL A 47 6.55 -5.29 -4.04
N ASN A 48 6.49 -3.98 -4.25
CA ASN A 48 5.61 -3.11 -3.52
C ASN A 48 4.80 -2.28 -4.51
N SER A 49 3.49 -2.42 -4.47
CA SER A 49 2.55 -1.73 -5.35
C SER A 49 1.65 -0.81 -4.54
N LEU A 50 1.38 0.36 -5.10
CA LEU A 50 0.47 1.37 -4.57
C LEU A 50 -0.54 1.71 -5.65
N ASP A 51 -1.81 1.39 -5.41
CA ASP A 51 -2.93 1.77 -6.26
C ASP A 51 -3.63 2.99 -5.68
N MET A 52 -3.69 4.04 -6.48
CA MET A 52 -4.29 5.35 -6.15
C MET A 52 -5.42 5.70 -7.15
N GLY A 53 -5.95 4.74 -7.88
CA GLY A 53 -6.93 4.98 -8.94
C GLY A 53 -8.18 5.71 -8.44
N LYS A 54 -8.68 5.36 -7.26
CA LYS A 54 -9.86 6.00 -6.66
C LYS A 54 -9.61 7.45 -6.23
N MET A 55 -8.37 7.77 -5.80
CA MET A 55 -7.99 9.16 -5.53
C MET A 55 -8.06 9.99 -6.82
N LEU A 56 -7.68 9.40 -7.94
CA LEU A 56 -7.79 10.01 -9.25
C LEU A 56 -9.26 10.31 -9.61
N GLY A 57 -10.16 9.35 -9.37
CA GLY A 57 -11.61 9.52 -9.55
C GLY A 57 -12.19 10.64 -8.67
N LEU A 58 -11.77 10.71 -7.41
CA LEU A 58 -12.17 11.77 -6.49
C LEU A 58 -11.69 13.15 -6.96
N ALA A 59 -10.43 13.27 -7.37
CA ALA A 59 -9.86 14.50 -7.90
C ALA A 59 -10.63 15.00 -9.13
N LYS A 60 -11.03 14.11 -10.04
CA LYS A 60 -11.92 14.45 -11.17
C LYS A 60 -13.26 15.01 -10.71
N THR A 61 -13.89 14.37 -9.72
CA THR A 61 -15.20 14.78 -9.22
C THR A 61 -15.15 16.17 -8.58
N MET A 62 -14.09 16.45 -7.83
CA MET A 62 -13.88 17.73 -7.14
C MET A 62 -13.38 18.83 -8.09
N GLY A 63 -12.63 18.47 -9.14
CA GLY A 63 -12.06 19.39 -10.13
C GLY A 63 -12.95 19.73 -11.31
N SER A 64 -14.16 19.16 -11.41
CA SER A 64 -15.06 19.24 -12.58
C SER A 64 -15.59 20.64 -12.95
N GLY A 65 -14.95 21.70 -12.52
CA GLY A 65 -15.29 23.08 -12.88
C GLY A 65 -14.11 23.94 -13.37
N LYS A 66 -12.88 23.40 -13.41
CA LYS A 66 -11.69 24.19 -13.77
C LYS A 66 -11.15 23.76 -15.12
N ASP A 67 -10.86 24.73 -16.00
CA ASP A 67 -10.26 24.50 -17.34
C ASP A 67 -8.92 23.75 -17.28
N GLU A 68 -8.25 23.79 -16.15
CA GLU A 68 -6.95 23.13 -15.87
C GLU A 68 -7.02 21.58 -15.90
N MET A 69 -8.22 20.99 -15.70
CA MET A 69 -8.42 19.54 -15.73
C MET A 69 -8.64 18.96 -17.15
N LYS A 70 -8.75 19.80 -18.19
CA LYS A 70 -9.00 19.32 -19.57
C LYS A 70 -7.86 18.48 -20.14
N ASP A 71 -6.63 18.71 -19.69
CA ASP A 71 -5.47 17.92 -20.11
C ASP A 71 -5.27 16.65 -19.27
N PHE A 72 -5.90 16.58 -18.10
CA PHE A 72 -5.84 15.45 -17.22
C PHE A 72 -6.49 14.18 -17.81
N ASP A 73 -7.60 14.34 -18.53
CA ASP A 73 -8.27 13.22 -19.22
C ASP A 73 -7.45 12.60 -20.35
N LYS A 74 -6.38 13.30 -20.78
CA LYS A 74 -5.44 12.80 -21.79
C LYS A 74 -4.27 12.03 -21.21
N LEU A 75 -4.14 12.01 -19.87
CA LEU A 75 -3.04 11.31 -19.21
C LEU A 75 -3.22 9.81 -19.34
N LYS A 76 -2.40 9.23 -20.21
CA LYS A 76 -2.27 7.79 -20.38
C LYS A 76 -0.80 7.42 -20.44
N MET A 77 -0.36 6.61 -19.49
CA MET A 77 1.04 6.19 -19.40
C MET A 77 1.12 4.75 -18.87
N ASP A 78 1.94 3.93 -19.52
CA ASP A 78 2.41 2.64 -18.97
C ASP A 78 3.91 2.58 -19.28
N THR A 79 4.73 2.85 -18.28
CA THR A 79 6.17 2.91 -18.43
C THR A 79 6.90 2.16 -17.34
N VAL A 80 8.08 1.66 -17.67
CA VAL A 80 9.00 1.02 -16.73
C VAL A 80 10.30 1.80 -16.69
N ILE A 81 10.65 2.28 -15.53
CA ILE A 81 11.86 3.04 -15.24
C ILE A 81 12.81 2.14 -14.45
N ASN A 82 14.06 2.00 -14.90
CA ASN A 82 15.08 1.37 -14.06
C ASN A 82 15.55 2.39 -13.04
N LEU A 83 15.56 2.05 -11.75
CA LEU A 83 15.94 3.00 -10.70
C LEU A 83 17.39 3.46 -10.80
N LYS A 84 18.26 2.70 -11.47
CA LYS A 84 19.63 3.12 -11.80
C LYS A 84 19.68 4.38 -12.65
N ASP A 85 18.67 4.59 -13.52
CA ASP A 85 18.61 5.70 -14.47
C ASP A 85 18.15 7.00 -13.80
N ILE A 86 17.51 6.89 -12.61
CA ILE A 86 17.03 8.01 -11.78
C ILE A 86 17.70 8.05 -10.41
N LYS A 87 18.87 7.43 -10.25
CA LYS A 87 19.61 7.35 -8.97
C LYS A 87 19.89 8.73 -8.35
N ASP A 88 20.01 9.76 -9.17
CA ASP A 88 20.27 11.13 -8.71
C ASP A 88 19.02 11.77 -8.08
N SER A 89 17.81 11.28 -8.43
CA SER A 89 16.55 11.63 -7.76
C SER A 89 16.38 10.91 -6.43
N LEU A 90 17.13 9.81 -6.20
CA LEU A 90 17.14 9.06 -4.95
C LEU A 90 18.18 9.66 -4.00
N LYS A 91 17.82 10.77 -3.37
CA LYS A 91 18.71 11.46 -2.42
C LYS A 91 18.94 10.60 -1.16
N ASN A 92 20.09 10.81 -0.53
CA ASN A 92 20.43 10.20 0.78
C ASN A 92 20.55 8.66 0.81
N LEU A 93 20.87 8.00 -0.32
CA LEU A 93 21.22 6.58 -0.34
C LEU A 93 22.70 6.38 0.00
N ASN A 94 23.00 5.45 0.91
CA ASN A 94 24.35 4.96 1.14
C ASN A 94 24.83 4.03 0.00
N ALA A 95 26.09 3.61 0.02
CA ALA A 95 26.68 2.79 -1.06
C ALA A 95 25.98 1.44 -1.25
N ALA A 96 25.58 0.78 -0.15
CA ALA A 96 24.86 -0.51 -0.22
C ALA A 96 23.46 -0.32 -0.79
N GLU A 97 22.73 0.68 -0.35
CA GLU A 97 21.41 1.05 -0.87
C GLU A 97 21.47 1.41 -2.36
N LYS A 98 22.51 2.13 -2.81
CA LYS A 98 22.70 2.43 -4.24
C LYS A 98 22.86 1.19 -5.09
N ASN A 99 23.58 0.17 -4.59
CA ASN A 99 23.75 -1.09 -5.30
C ASN A 99 22.41 -1.86 -5.40
N ILE A 100 21.61 -1.90 -4.34
CA ILE A 100 20.29 -2.51 -4.36
C ILE A 100 19.35 -1.73 -5.29
N ALA A 101 19.32 -0.40 -5.17
CA ALA A 101 18.50 0.46 -6.03
C ALA A 101 18.81 0.27 -7.52
N ALA A 102 20.09 0.04 -7.88
CA ALA A 102 20.49 -0.18 -9.25
C ALA A 102 19.83 -1.41 -9.91
N THR A 103 19.34 -2.37 -9.12
CA THR A 103 18.64 -3.56 -9.62
C THR A 103 17.11 -3.36 -9.68
N GLY A 104 16.61 -2.32 -9.04
CA GLY A 104 15.19 -2.04 -8.91
C GLY A 104 14.56 -1.45 -10.16
N LYS A 105 13.26 -1.66 -10.30
CA LYS A 105 12.41 -1.10 -11.35
C LYS A 105 11.19 -0.45 -10.74
N LEU A 106 10.73 0.64 -11.34
CA LEU A 106 9.44 1.28 -11.07
C LEU A 106 8.58 1.17 -12.32
N ARG A 107 7.43 0.55 -12.24
CA ARG A 107 6.38 0.63 -13.25
C ARG A 107 5.36 1.67 -12.82
N ILE A 108 5.03 2.56 -13.74
CA ILE A 108 3.98 3.57 -13.56
C ILE A 108 2.90 3.26 -14.58
N GLN A 109 1.69 3.01 -14.11
CA GLN A 109 0.52 2.84 -14.94
C GLN A 109 -0.50 3.90 -14.59
N MET A 110 -0.86 4.72 -15.54
CA MET A 110 -1.83 5.79 -15.39
C MET A 110 -2.75 5.81 -16.60
N ASP A 111 -4.05 5.82 -16.35
CA ASP A 111 -5.08 6.06 -17.34
C ASP A 111 -6.20 6.83 -16.64
N ALA A 112 -6.26 8.12 -16.93
CA ALA A 112 -7.21 8.99 -16.26
C ALA A 112 -8.67 8.65 -16.61
N ASN A 113 -8.94 8.11 -17.82
CA ASN A 113 -10.30 7.72 -18.20
C ASN A 113 -10.77 6.48 -17.44
N ASP A 114 -9.87 5.54 -17.20
CA ASP A 114 -10.17 4.29 -16.49
C ASP A 114 -9.94 4.40 -14.97
N GLU A 115 -9.70 5.62 -14.45
CA GLU A 115 -9.38 5.86 -13.02
C GLU A 115 -8.26 4.96 -12.52
N LYS A 116 -7.27 4.73 -13.36
CA LYS A 116 -6.13 3.86 -13.07
C LYS A 116 -4.91 4.71 -12.74
N MET A 117 -4.34 4.46 -11.57
CA MET A 117 -3.09 5.08 -11.13
C MET A 117 -2.36 4.11 -10.21
N ASN A 118 -1.38 3.40 -10.77
CA ASN A 118 -0.65 2.36 -10.07
C ASN A 118 0.86 2.59 -10.19
N PHE A 119 1.56 2.51 -9.06
CA PHE A 119 3.00 2.53 -8.93
C PHE A 119 3.47 1.18 -8.40
N SER A 120 4.35 0.50 -9.11
CA SER A 120 4.85 -0.79 -8.68
C SER A 120 6.38 -0.82 -8.71
N PHE A 121 6.98 -0.91 -7.52
CA PHE A 121 8.42 -1.09 -7.35
C PHE A 121 8.74 -2.58 -7.28
N SER A 122 9.75 -3.03 -7.99
CA SER A 122 10.20 -4.41 -8.01
C SER A 122 11.72 -4.49 -7.84
N PHE A 123 12.17 -5.30 -6.87
CA PHE A 123 13.58 -5.51 -6.55
C PHE A 123 13.89 -7.00 -6.50
N PRO A 124 14.80 -7.52 -7.31
CA PRO A 124 15.39 -8.83 -7.07
C PRO A 124 16.32 -8.74 -5.86
N PHE A 125 16.39 -9.81 -5.08
CA PHE A 125 17.35 -9.97 -4.01
C PHE A 125 18.09 -11.33 -4.12
N SER A 126 19.35 -11.35 -3.72
CA SER A 126 20.16 -12.57 -3.72
C SER A 126 20.01 -13.36 -2.42
N LYS A 127 19.65 -12.69 -1.34
CA LYS A 127 19.40 -13.26 -0.01
C LYS A 127 18.33 -12.45 0.73
N THR A 128 17.55 -13.13 1.56
CA THR A 128 16.43 -12.53 2.30
C THR A 128 16.84 -11.35 3.19
N SER A 129 18.07 -11.33 3.71
CA SER A 129 18.57 -10.21 4.53
C SER A 129 18.78 -8.90 3.75
N GLU A 130 18.60 -8.88 2.43
CA GLU A 130 18.61 -7.65 1.63
C GLU A 130 17.25 -6.93 1.66
N ILE A 131 16.18 -7.59 2.12
CA ILE A 131 14.82 -7.05 2.14
C ILE A 131 14.74 -5.79 3.00
N ASP A 132 15.42 -5.75 4.15
CA ASP A 132 15.46 -4.54 4.99
C ASP A 132 16.04 -3.33 4.24
N GLY A 133 17.11 -3.54 3.48
CA GLY A 133 17.69 -2.51 2.63
C GLY A 133 16.73 -2.05 1.52
N ILE A 134 15.97 -2.98 0.94
CA ILE A 134 14.95 -2.67 -0.07
C ILE A 134 13.83 -1.82 0.53
N GLN A 135 13.34 -2.15 1.73
CA GLN A 135 12.30 -1.35 2.40
C GLN A 135 12.77 0.07 2.70
N ASN A 136 14.04 0.26 3.13
CA ASN A 136 14.63 1.58 3.33
C ASN A 136 14.71 2.39 2.02
N ILE A 137 15.06 1.74 0.90
CA ILE A 137 15.09 2.39 -0.42
C ILE A 137 13.68 2.80 -0.84
N LEU A 138 12.71 1.91 -0.66
CA LEU A 138 11.31 2.16 -1.00
C LEU A 138 10.76 3.38 -0.27
N LYS A 139 11.04 3.51 1.01
CA LYS A 139 10.66 4.68 1.79
C LYS A 139 11.16 5.97 1.13
N LYS A 140 12.45 6.04 0.84
CA LYS A 140 13.10 7.20 0.21
C LYS A 140 12.58 7.43 -1.23
N ALA A 141 12.35 6.36 -1.97
CA ALA A 141 11.86 6.43 -3.36
C ALA A 141 10.42 6.93 -3.44
N LYS A 142 9.54 6.45 -2.57
CA LYS A 142 8.14 6.89 -2.52
C LYS A 142 8.05 8.39 -2.25
N GLN A 143 8.77 8.89 -1.23
CA GLN A 143 8.79 10.31 -0.89
C GLN A 143 9.25 11.19 -2.06
N ASN A 144 10.32 10.82 -2.74
CA ASN A 144 10.91 11.65 -3.78
C ASN A 144 10.21 11.49 -5.14
N ILE A 145 9.94 10.24 -5.56
CA ILE A 145 9.46 9.96 -6.92
C ILE A 145 7.96 10.18 -7.04
N ILE A 146 7.18 9.63 -6.11
CA ILE A 146 5.72 9.76 -6.16
C ILE A 146 5.33 11.20 -5.91
N GLY A 147 5.96 11.86 -4.93
CA GLY A 147 5.75 13.28 -4.67
C GLY A 147 6.02 14.17 -5.89
N ASP A 148 7.15 13.98 -6.55
CA ASP A 148 7.51 14.75 -7.75
C ASP A 148 6.53 14.48 -8.94
N ILE A 149 6.06 13.24 -9.09
CA ILE A 149 5.07 12.87 -10.11
C ILE A 149 3.73 13.52 -9.79
N MET A 150 3.28 13.43 -8.54
CA MET A 150 2.02 14.02 -8.12
C MET A 150 2.03 15.55 -8.27
N GLN A 151 3.11 16.21 -7.91
CA GLN A 151 3.26 17.66 -8.10
C GLN A 151 3.17 18.05 -9.58
N LYS A 152 3.76 17.27 -10.48
CA LYS A 152 3.67 17.52 -11.94
C LYS A 152 2.28 17.30 -12.50
N ILE A 153 1.54 16.33 -11.95
CA ILE A 153 0.17 16.00 -12.39
C ILE A 153 -0.82 17.04 -11.88
N MET A 154 -0.68 17.46 -10.63
CA MET A 154 -1.61 18.39 -9.97
C MET A 154 -1.33 19.86 -10.32
N GLY A 155 -0.21 20.16 -11.05
CA GLY A 155 0.25 21.49 -11.39
C GLY A 155 0.90 22.22 -10.21
N GLU A 156 1.70 23.27 -10.50
CA GLU A 156 2.35 24.09 -9.44
C GLU A 156 1.34 24.82 -8.54
N GLU A 157 0.11 25.06 -9.01
CA GLU A 157 -0.95 25.70 -8.24
C GLU A 157 -1.76 24.70 -7.40
N GLY A 158 -1.83 23.43 -7.78
CA GLY A 158 -2.44 22.36 -6.99
C GLY A 158 -1.68 22.06 -5.69
N GLY A 159 -0.38 22.30 -5.71
CA GLY A 159 0.50 22.22 -4.53
C GLY A 159 0.34 23.39 -3.54
N LYS A 160 -0.36 24.46 -3.91
CA LYS A 160 -0.67 25.61 -3.03
C LYS A 160 -2.05 25.56 -2.41
N ASN A 161 -2.89 24.61 -2.79
CA ASN A 161 -4.12 24.33 -2.06
C ASN A 161 -3.78 23.49 -0.80
N GLU A 162 -3.16 24.15 0.16
CA GLU A 162 -2.74 23.67 1.49
C GLU A 162 -3.87 23.01 2.30
N SER A 163 -5.13 23.10 1.87
CA SER A 163 -6.28 22.64 2.63
C SER A 163 -6.65 21.16 2.44
N MET A 164 -6.09 20.43 1.45
CA MET A 164 -6.38 19.01 1.27
C MET A 164 -5.30 18.07 1.85
N LEU A 165 -4.07 18.57 2.08
CA LEU A 165 -2.94 17.77 2.59
C LEU A 165 -2.25 18.41 3.81
N GLY A 166 -2.90 19.38 4.48
CA GLY A 166 -2.47 20.02 5.75
C GLY A 166 -1.05 20.58 5.73
N ASN A 167 -0.87 21.92 5.66
CA ASN A 167 -0.16 22.70 6.67
C ASN A 167 0.07 24.16 6.28
N GLU A 168 -0.55 25.04 7.05
CA GLU A 168 -0.11 26.42 7.26
C GLU A 168 0.87 26.43 8.42
N ASP A 169 2.14 26.17 8.22
CA ASP A 169 3.19 26.76 9.04
C ASP A 169 4.55 26.40 8.41
N GLY A 170 5.20 27.45 7.89
CA GLY A 170 6.47 27.34 7.20
C GLY A 170 7.58 26.87 8.13
N ASP A 171 8.06 25.67 7.87
CA ASP A 171 9.48 25.28 7.93
C ASP A 171 9.66 23.89 7.29
N GLU A 172 10.26 23.87 6.12
CA GLU A 172 11.10 22.85 5.49
C GLU A 172 10.94 21.36 5.91
N LYS A 173 9.72 20.80 5.91
CA LYS A 173 9.57 19.36 5.71
C LYS A 173 8.47 19.19 4.69
N LYS A 174 8.83 18.81 3.45
CA LYS A 174 7.90 18.27 2.46
C LYS A 174 7.08 17.21 3.18
N ASP A 175 5.80 17.49 3.41
CA ASP A 175 4.92 16.56 4.10
C ASP A 175 4.96 15.22 3.40
N ASP A 176 5.26 14.22 4.20
CA ASP A 176 5.54 12.86 3.81
C ASP A 176 4.22 12.19 3.39
N MET A 177 3.85 12.27 2.10
CA MET A 177 2.74 11.48 1.54
C MET A 177 2.97 9.97 1.68
N GLY A 178 4.03 9.58 2.33
CA GLY A 178 4.45 8.22 2.57
C GLY A 178 4.34 7.80 4.02
N ALA A 179 3.27 8.20 4.74
CA ALA A 179 3.04 7.62 6.06
C ALA A 179 3.17 6.09 5.96
N ASN A 180 4.15 5.55 6.65
CA ASN A 180 4.52 4.16 6.54
C ASN A 180 4.38 3.48 7.89
N ILE A 181 3.34 2.68 8.05
CA ILE A 181 3.14 1.90 9.28
C ILE A 181 4.30 0.95 9.56
N ASP A 182 5.10 0.57 8.54
CA ASP A 182 6.25 -0.32 8.72
C ASP A 182 7.29 0.24 9.67
N GLU A 183 7.33 1.55 9.85
CA GLU A 183 8.22 2.21 10.83
C GLU A 183 7.92 1.84 12.27
N TYR A 184 6.69 1.42 12.55
CA TYR A 184 6.24 1.00 13.88
C TYR A 184 6.55 -0.46 14.17
N TYR A 185 7.20 -1.16 13.22
CA TYR A 185 7.57 -2.56 13.38
C TYR A 185 9.07 -2.76 13.24
N THR A 186 9.55 -3.81 13.89
CA THR A 186 10.87 -4.38 13.64
C THR A 186 10.68 -5.67 12.88
N SER A 187 11.15 -5.70 11.64
CA SER A 187 11.10 -6.88 10.78
C SER A 187 12.47 -7.53 10.68
N VAL A 188 12.50 -8.86 10.59
CA VAL A 188 13.73 -9.64 10.38
C VAL A 188 13.45 -10.67 9.30
N TYR A 189 14.28 -10.66 8.25
CA TYR A 189 14.17 -11.55 7.10
C TYR A 189 15.41 -12.44 6.99
N GLU A 190 15.38 -13.55 7.69
CA GLU A 190 16.44 -14.54 7.65
C GLU A 190 16.07 -15.73 6.76
N LYS A 191 17.07 -16.52 6.32
CA LYS A 191 16.80 -17.74 5.58
C LYS A 191 16.01 -18.73 6.46
N GLY A 192 14.80 -19.05 6.03
CA GLY A 192 13.92 -19.97 6.75
C GLY A 192 13.08 -19.31 7.86
N LYS A 193 13.23 -18.00 8.12
CA LYS A 193 12.47 -17.33 9.18
C LYS A 193 12.21 -15.87 8.86
N PHE A 194 10.94 -15.48 8.94
CA PHE A 194 10.51 -14.09 8.86
C PHE A 194 9.75 -13.71 10.11
N THR A 195 10.10 -12.57 10.71
CA THR A 195 9.38 -12.04 11.87
C THR A 195 9.09 -10.57 11.66
N ARG A 196 7.96 -10.13 12.16
CA ARG A 196 7.56 -8.73 12.27
C ARG A 196 6.94 -8.50 13.63
N LYS A 197 7.49 -7.57 14.40
CA LYS A 197 7.06 -7.28 15.76
C LYS A 197 6.84 -5.79 15.93
N LEU A 198 5.79 -5.42 16.64
CA LEU A 198 5.47 -4.04 16.97
C LEU A 198 6.56 -3.46 17.88
N ASN A 199 7.09 -2.30 17.49
CA ASN A 199 7.91 -1.46 18.35
C ASN A 199 6.97 -0.65 19.26
N LYS A 200 6.73 -1.18 20.47
CA LYS A 200 5.78 -0.60 21.43
C LYS A 200 6.17 0.81 21.87
N GLU A 201 7.47 1.10 21.99
CA GLU A 201 7.96 2.42 22.38
C GLU A 201 7.62 3.46 21.29
N LYS A 202 7.89 3.12 20.02
CA LYS A 202 7.54 4.01 18.91
C LYS A 202 6.02 4.14 18.77
N TYR A 203 5.28 3.04 18.88
CA TYR A 203 3.82 3.04 18.75
C TYR A 203 3.12 3.86 19.86
N ALA A 204 3.71 3.97 21.05
CA ALA A 204 3.17 4.82 22.11
C ALA A 204 3.06 6.31 21.71
N HIS A 205 3.76 6.72 20.65
CA HIS A 205 3.76 8.08 20.09
C HIS A 205 3.10 8.16 18.70
N VAL A 206 2.29 7.17 18.32
CA VAL A 206 1.65 7.12 17.01
C VAL A 206 0.71 8.30 16.77
N GLU A 207 0.08 8.80 17.81
CA GLU A 207 -0.80 9.98 17.76
C GLU A 207 -0.06 11.29 17.45
N ASP A 208 1.27 11.31 17.63
CA ASP A 208 2.12 12.48 17.31
C ASP A 208 2.55 12.48 15.83
N ASP A 209 2.31 11.39 15.10
CA ASP A 209 2.66 11.25 13.68
C ASP A 209 1.63 11.97 12.79
N LYS A 210 2.01 13.17 12.36
CA LYS A 210 1.16 14.03 11.52
C LYS A 210 0.75 13.36 10.20
N SER A 211 1.66 12.56 9.60
CA SER A 211 1.40 11.90 8.32
C SER A 211 0.35 10.79 8.48
N LEU A 212 0.46 9.98 9.53
CA LEU A 212 -0.56 8.95 9.85
C LEU A 212 -1.89 9.58 10.23
N LYS A 213 -1.87 10.69 10.96
CA LYS A 213 -3.08 11.42 11.31
C LYS A 213 -3.80 11.95 10.07
N SER A 214 -3.09 12.54 9.13
CA SER A 214 -3.68 12.98 7.85
C SER A 214 -4.31 11.81 7.08
N LEU A 215 -3.65 10.64 7.05
CA LEU A 215 -4.23 9.44 6.43
C LEU A 215 -5.48 8.94 7.19
N GLN A 216 -5.49 9.01 8.51
CA GLN A 216 -6.66 8.67 9.31
C GLN A 216 -7.84 9.60 9.05
N GLU A 217 -7.60 10.91 8.92
CA GLU A 217 -8.62 11.89 8.54
C GLU A 217 -9.18 11.59 7.15
N MET A 218 -8.33 11.22 6.19
CA MET A 218 -8.77 10.77 4.86
C MET A 218 -9.62 9.50 4.94
N ALA A 219 -9.25 8.53 5.77
CA ALA A 219 -10.03 7.31 5.98
C ALA A 219 -11.43 7.63 6.55
N GLN A 220 -11.53 8.58 7.48
CA GLN A 220 -12.82 9.06 8.02
C GLN A 220 -13.71 9.75 6.96
N LEU A 221 -13.13 10.31 5.91
CA LEU A 221 -13.85 10.83 4.76
C LEU A 221 -14.30 9.75 3.77
N GLY A 222 -14.14 8.47 4.12
CA GLY A 222 -14.51 7.32 3.29
C GLY A 222 -13.42 6.85 2.35
N MET A 223 -12.19 7.36 2.48
CA MET A 223 -11.02 6.93 1.72
C MET A 223 -10.28 5.83 2.47
N ALA A 224 -10.85 4.64 2.54
CA ALA A 224 -10.21 3.51 3.22
C ALA A 224 -8.83 3.19 2.62
N ILE A 225 -7.86 2.91 3.48
CA ILE A 225 -6.49 2.54 3.11
C ILE A 225 -6.32 1.05 3.43
N ASN A 226 -6.23 0.24 2.38
CA ASN A 226 -6.04 -1.20 2.52
C ASN A 226 -4.56 -1.55 2.40
N MET A 227 -4.15 -2.49 3.22
CA MET A 227 -2.79 -3.01 3.25
C MET A 227 -2.82 -4.52 3.11
N LYS A 228 -1.99 -5.03 2.20
CA LYS A 228 -1.88 -6.45 1.93
C LYS A 228 -0.42 -6.85 1.86
N THR A 229 -0.06 -7.86 2.67
CA THR A 229 1.25 -8.53 2.58
C THR A 229 1.05 -9.93 2.05
N ILE A 230 1.84 -10.31 1.07
CA ILE A 230 1.88 -11.64 0.46
C ILE A 230 3.30 -12.18 0.60
N ILE A 231 3.44 -13.37 1.15
CA ILE A 231 4.73 -14.06 1.27
C ILE A 231 4.61 -15.41 0.58
N ASN A 232 5.32 -15.59 -0.52
CA ASN A 232 5.40 -16.84 -1.27
C ASN A 232 6.69 -17.56 -0.87
N LEU A 233 6.53 -18.69 -0.20
CA LEU A 233 7.62 -19.50 0.34
C LEU A 233 8.03 -20.61 -0.63
N PRO A 234 9.31 -20.99 -0.68
CA PRO A 234 9.78 -22.12 -1.51
C PRO A 234 9.28 -23.46 -0.98
N LYS A 235 9.04 -23.55 0.32
CA LYS A 235 8.62 -24.77 1.06
C LYS A 235 7.43 -24.44 1.95
N PRO A 236 6.61 -25.44 2.31
CA PRO A 236 5.52 -25.25 3.26
C PRO A 236 6.00 -24.65 4.58
N ALA A 237 5.29 -23.68 5.12
CA ALA A 237 5.54 -23.14 6.43
C ALA A 237 5.44 -24.23 7.50
N LYS A 238 6.47 -24.35 8.35
CA LYS A 238 6.48 -25.18 9.55
C LYS A 238 5.72 -24.52 10.69
N LYS A 239 5.82 -23.18 10.72
CA LYS A 239 5.18 -22.33 11.70
C LYS A 239 4.72 -21.04 11.02
N ALA A 240 3.50 -20.60 11.31
CA ALA A 240 3.00 -19.32 10.89
C ALA A 240 2.03 -18.80 11.97
N GLU A 241 2.46 -17.81 12.71
CA GLU A 241 1.72 -17.20 13.81
C GLU A 241 1.54 -15.71 13.52
N GLY A 242 0.36 -15.18 13.75
CA GLY A 242 -0.06 -13.80 13.59
C GLY A 242 -1.57 -13.71 13.48
N LYS A 243 -2.17 -12.64 14.03
CA LYS A 243 -3.64 -12.48 14.07
C LYS A 243 -4.25 -12.37 12.69
N GLY A 244 -3.61 -11.60 11.80
CA GLY A 244 -4.08 -11.34 10.43
C GLY A 244 -3.65 -12.37 9.39
N LEU A 245 -2.90 -13.42 9.75
CA LEU A 245 -2.35 -14.37 8.79
C LEU A 245 -3.38 -15.37 8.26
N LYS A 246 -3.35 -15.57 6.94
CA LYS A 246 -4.07 -16.62 6.22
C LYS A 246 -3.07 -17.47 5.45
N LEU A 247 -3.13 -18.79 5.59
CA LEU A 247 -2.30 -19.75 4.86
C LEU A 247 -3.08 -20.35 3.72
N SER A 248 -2.40 -20.57 2.56
CA SER A 248 -2.89 -21.46 1.51
C SER A 248 -2.90 -22.93 1.95
N ASP A 249 -3.65 -23.77 1.26
CA ASP A 249 -3.76 -25.21 1.57
C ASP A 249 -2.41 -25.92 1.54
N ASP A 250 -1.52 -25.54 0.62
CA ASP A 250 -0.15 -26.06 0.49
C ASP A 250 0.83 -25.41 1.46
N LYS A 251 0.38 -24.46 2.30
CA LYS A 251 1.15 -23.70 3.27
C LYS A 251 2.36 -22.94 2.68
N LYS A 252 2.37 -22.68 1.38
CA LYS A 252 3.46 -21.94 0.72
C LYS A 252 3.14 -20.48 0.52
N LYS A 253 1.86 -20.10 0.47
CA LYS A 253 1.46 -18.70 0.38
C LYS A 253 0.85 -18.25 1.70
N ILE A 254 1.39 -17.17 2.23
CA ILE A 254 0.89 -16.49 3.41
C ILE A 254 0.36 -15.14 2.97
N THR A 255 -0.84 -14.79 3.43
CA THR A 255 -1.46 -13.50 3.14
C THR A 255 -1.88 -12.86 4.45
N MET A 256 -1.64 -11.59 4.57
CA MET A 256 -2.14 -10.73 5.64
C MET A 256 -2.82 -9.54 4.99
N GLU A 257 -4.07 -9.27 5.38
CA GLU A 257 -4.87 -8.17 4.85
C GLU A 257 -5.46 -7.41 6.02
N GLY A 258 -5.37 -6.10 5.97
CA GLY A 258 -5.94 -5.21 6.97
C GLY A 258 -6.05 -3.79 6.45
N THR A 259 -6.58 -2.91 7.25
CA THR A 259 -6.77 -1.50 6.95
C THR A 259 -5.92 -0.62 7.88
N LEU A 260 -5.85 0.66 7.58
CA LEU A 260 -5.24 1.62 8.50
C LEU A 260 -6.00 1.68 9.83
N ASP A 261 -7.32 1.50 9.81
CA ASP A 261 -8.13 1.47 11.04
C ASP A 261 -7.76 0.26 11.91
N ASP A 262 -7.54 -0.93 11.31
CA ASP A 262 -7.05 -2.10 12.04
C ASP A 262 -5.70 -1.83 12.73
N PHE A 263 -4.82 -1.01 12.12
CA PHE A 263 -3.55 -0.62 12.73
C PHE A 263 -3.74 0.27 13.95
N PHE A 264 -4.69 1.20 13.92
CA PHE A 264 -4.98 2.05 15.08
C PHE A 264 -5.77 1.31 16.17
N GLU A 265 -6.66 0.39 15.81
CA GLU A 265 -7.43 -0.41 16.78
C GLU A 265 -6.55 -1.45 17.48
N ASP A 266 -5.73 -2.19 16.74
CA ASP A 266 -4.85 -3.22 17.25
C ASP A 266 -3.62 -3.41 16.37
N ALA A 267 -2.58 -2.61 16.57
CA ALA A 267 -1.35 -2.70 15.79
C ALA A 267 -0.70 -4.10 15.82
N SER A 268 -0.96 -4.92 16.86
CA SER A 268 -0.47 -6.29 16.90
C SER A 268 -1.09 -7.21 15.84
N TYR A 269 -2.14 -6.76 15.14
CA TYR A 269 -2.76 -7.46 14.02
C TYR A 269 -1.77 -7.73 12.89
N PHE A 270 -0.81 -6.82 12.67
CA PHE A 270 0.20 -6.91 11.63
C PHE A 270 1.50 -7.58 12.07
N GLU A 271 1.54 -8.16 13.27
CA GLU A 271 2.68 -8.97 13.71
C GLU A 271 2.65 -10.37 13.10
N TYR A 272 3.83 -10.92 12.82
CA TYR A 272 3.94 -12.32 12.41
C TYR A 272 5.27 -12.97 12.82
N ASN A 273 5.24 -14.32 12.93
CA ASN A 273 6.40 -15.17 13.07
C ASN A 273 6.23 -16.40 12.16
N ILE A 274 7.04 -16.50 11.12
CA ILE A 274 6.95 -17.49 10.07
C ILE A 274 8.27 -18.25 10.02
N GLU A 275 8.19 -19.62 10.04
CA GLU A 275 9.34 -20.51 9.83
C GLU A 275 9.02 -21.50 8.70
N TYR A 276 9.97 -21.72 7.76
CA TYR A 276 9.76 -22.55 6.57
C TYR A 276 10.98 -23.39 6.16
#